data_9626431281f5d4bd45bc3943bcddc343
#
_entry.id   9626431281f5d4bd45bc3943bcddc343
#
_cell.length_a   1.000
_cell.length_b   1.000
_cell.length_c   1.000
_cell.angle_alpha   90.00
_cell.angle_beta   90.00
_cell.angle_gamma   90.00
#
_symmetry.space_group_name_H-M   'P 1'
#
loop_
_entity.id
_entity.type
_entity.pdbx_description
1 polymer ?
#
loop_
_entity_poly.entity_id
_entity_poly.type
_entity_poly.pdbx_seq_one_letter_code
_entity_poly.pdbx_strand_id
1 'polypeptide(L)'
;MSLLDSEAGKRRLLTIEIPVVERYNEGRDPAFRIRVHRVGGALVLGYCLKPGHNVYQLETRLVSSYPTVPPETRVLTAMKHCPHLLEGQTLCLWRQGSTRATSRWDPARFTCIFAIQAAWRWLACYEIWHETGEWPLPEAK
;
A
#
# COMPACT_ATOMS: atom_id res chain seq x y z
N MET A 1 -12.25 11.67 13.92
CA MET A 1 -12.31 10.37 14.65
C MET A 1 -11.33 9.41 14.03
N SER A 2 -10.52 8.76 14.81
CA SER A 2 -9.57 7.80 14.25
C SER A 2 -10.26 6.46 13.96
N LEU A 3 -9.63 5.65 13.11
CA LEU A 3 -10.11 4.29 12.80
C LEU A 3 -10.30 3.46 14.08
N LEU A 4 -9.46 3.68 15.09
CA LEU A 4 -9.51 2.95 16.34
C LEU A 4 -10.61 3.42 17.28
N ASP A 5 -11.26 4.55 17.00
CA ASP A 5 -12.29 5.11 17.86
C ASP A 5 -13.70 4.62 17.52
N SER A 6 -13.90 4.05 16.33
CA SER A 6 -15.21 3.53 15.95
C SER A 6 -15.30 2.02 16.14
N GLU A 7 -16.48 1.54 16.48
CA GLU A 7 -16.73 0.10 16.62
C GLU A 7 -16.56 -0.63 15.30
N ALA A 8 -17.01 -0.03 14.20
CA ALA A 8 -16.85 -0.63 12.88
C ALA A 8 -15.37 -0.71 12.49
N GLY A 9 -14.59 0.33 12.75
CA GLY A 9 -13.15 0.33 12.49
C GLY A 9 -12.42 -0.72 13.32
N LYS A 10 -12.70 -0.81 14.61
CA LYS A 10 -12.11 -1.82 15.48
C LYS A 10 -12.44 -3.23 15.00
N ARG A 11 -13.70 -3.47 14.66
CA ARG A 11 -14.15 -4.77 14.16
C ARG A 11 -13.41 -5.15 12.87
N ARG A 12 -13.32 -4.21 11.94
CA ARG A 12 -12.59 -4.44 10.68
C ARG A 12 -11.13 -4.80 10.95
N LEU A 13 -10.47 -4.06 11.83
CA LEU A 13 -9.07 -4.34 12.17
C LEU A 13 -8.90 -5.72 12.78
N LEU A 14 -9.74 -6.06 13.76
CA LEU A 14 -9.59 -7.32 14.49
C LEU A 14 -10.00 -8.54 13.69
N THR A 15 -11.00 -8.43 12.82
CA THR A 15 -11.57 -9.59 12.12
C THR A 15 -11.09 -9.76 10.70
N ILE A 16 -10.56 -8.71 10.07
CA ILE A 16 -10.14 -8.73 8.66
C ILE A 16 -8.67 -8.36 8.51
N GLU A 17 -8.28 -7.15 8.91
CA GLU A 17 -6.95 -6.63 8.59
C GLU A 17 -5.84 -7.35 9.35
N ILE A 18 -5.95 -7.48 10.66
CA ILE A 18 -4.91 -8.15 11.45
C ILE A 18 -4.75 -9.62 11.07
N PRO A 19 -5.83 -10.40 10.90
CA PRO A 19 -5.68 -11.79 10.44
C PRO A 19 -5.00 -11.93 9.08
N VAL A 20 -5.27 -11.04 8.11
CA VAL A 20 -4.59 -11.14 6.81
C VAL A 20 -3.12 -10.73 6.92
N VAL A 21 -2.77 -9.79 7.80
CA VAL A 21 -1.38 -9.44 8.08
C VAL A 21 -0.64 -10.62 8.70
N GLU A 22 -1.23 -11.28 9.68
CA GLU A 22 -0.66 -12.47 10.31
C GLU A 22 -0.41 -13.57 9.29
N ARG A 23 -1.36 -13.82 8.42
CA ARG A 23 -1.24 -14.80 7.35
C ARG A 23 -0.14 -14.44 6.36
N TYR A 24 -0.05 -13.17 6.00
CA TYR A 24 1.02 -12.67 5.13
C TYR A 24 2.39 -12.95 5.75
N ASN A 25 2.53 -12.77 7.06
CA ASN A 25 3.79 -12.91 7.77
C ASN A 25 4.21 -14.37 8.00
N GLU A 26 3.28 -15.32 7.93
CA GLU A 26 3.57 -16.73 8.16
C GLU A 26 4.65 -17.24 7.19
N GLY A 27 5.71 -17.83 7.75
CA GLY A 27 6.80 -18.41 6.95
C GLY A 27 7.66 -17.40 6.21
N ARG A 28 7.41 -16.11 6.38
CA ARG A 28 8.16 -15.07 5.69
C ARG A 28 9.36 -14.65 6.51
N ASP A 29 10.46 -14.35 5.83
CA ASP A 29 11.67 -13.84 6.47
C ASP A 29 11.32 -12.60 7.32
N PRO A 30 11.84 -12.50 8.56
CA PRO A 30 11.55 -11.34 9.40
C PRO A 30 11.81 -9.99 8.75
N ALA A 31 12.81 -9.90 7.87
CA ALA A 31 13.11 -8.65 7.16
C ALA A 31 11.99 -8.19 6.23
N PHE A 32 11.13 -9.12 5.80
CA PHE A 32 10.04 -8.83 4.87
C PHE A 32 8.65 -8.97 5.49
N ARG A 33 8.57 -9.08 6.82
CA ARG A 33 7.29 -9.13 7.53
C ARG A 33 6.71 -7.74 7.68
N ILE A 34 5.39 -7.67 7.74
CA ILE A 34 4.67 -6.44 8.05
C ILE A 34 4.73 -6.22 9.56
N ARG A 35 5.11 -5.00 9.95
CA ARG A 35 5.05 -4.54 11.34
C ARG A 35 3.95 -3.52 11.44
N VAL A 36 3.08 -3.71 12.43
CA VAL A 36 1.94 -2.82 12.66
C VAL A 36 2.25 -1.92 13.84
N HIS A 37 2.12 -0.61 13.64
CA HIS A 37 2.28 0.33 14.74
C HIS A 37 1.28 1.47 14.61
N ARG A 38 1.06 2.13 15.73
CA ARG A 38 0.15 3.24 15.83
C ARG A 38 0.95 4.55 15.79
N VAL A 39 0.53 5.46 14.89
CA VAL A 39 1.10 6.80 14.81
C VAL A 39 -0.06 7.78 14.90
N GLY A 40 -0.17 8.44 16.05
CA GLY A 40 -1.33 9.28 16.34
C GLY A 40 -2.61 8.45 16.32
N GLY A 41 -3.60 8.89 15.54
CA GLY A 41 -4.87 8.17 15.37
C GLY A 41 -4.86 7.19 14.20
N ALA A 42 -3.73 7.01 13.52
CA ALA A 42 -3.62 6.16 12.36
C ALA A 42 -2.91 4.85 12.68
N LEU A 43 -3.25 3.81 11.94
CA LEU A 43 -2.52 2.55 11.97
C LEU A 43 -1.57 2.53 10.79
N VAL A 44 -0.30 2.22 11.04
CA VAL A 44 0.74 2.23 10.01
C VAL A 44 1.35 0.84 9.89
N LEU A 45 1.42 0.35 8.66
CA LEU A 45 2.05 -0.92 8.32
C LEU A 45 3.43 -0.62 7.72
N GLY A 46 4.49 -1.04 8.39
CA GLY A 46 5.86 -0.91 7.89
C GLY A 46 6.34 -2.23 7.32
N TYR A 47 6.96 -2.21 6.15
CA TYR A 47 7.40 -3.44 5.49
C TYR A 47 8.44 -3.12 4.42
N CYS A 48 9.11 -4.18 3.93
CA CYS A 48 10.05 -4.10 2.83
C CYS A 48 9.57 -4.97 1.68
N LEU A 49 9.82 -4.53 0.45
CA LEU A 49 9.51 -5.29 -0.76
C LEU A 49 10.76 -5.36 -1.64
N LYS A 50 10.91 -6.48 -2.33
CA LYS A 50 11.98 -6.69 -3.30
C LYS A 50 11.38 -7.21 -4.60
N PRO A 51 10.82 -6.33 -5.46
CA PRO A 51 10.18 -6.78 -6.71
C PRO A 51 11.19 -7.29 -7.74
N GLY A 52 12.42 -6.81 -7.70
CA GLY A 52 13.49 -7.21 -8.60
C GLY A 52 14.82 -7.26 -7.86
N HIS A 53 15.72 -6.33 -8.19
CA HIS A 53 17.07 -6.31 -7.60
C HIS A 53 17.18 -5.53 -6.31
N ASN A 54 16.32 -4.53 -6.12
CA ASN A 54 16.44 -3.60 -5.01
C ASN A 54 15.40 -3.86 -3.93
N VAL A 55 15.79 -3.61 -2.68
CA VAL A 55 14.89 -3.68 -1.53
C VAL A 55 14.41 -2.26 -1.22
N TYR A 56 13.10 -2.12 -1.10
CA TYR A 56 12.45 -0.85 -0.78
C TYR A 56 11.79 -0.96 0.58
N GLN A 57 11.95 0.08 1.40
CA GLN A 57 11.23 0.21 2.66
C GLN A 57 10.01 1.09 2.43
N LEU A 58 8.85 0.61 2.86
CA LEU A 58 7.57 1.29 2.63
C LEU A 58 6.77 1.37 3.92
N GLU A 59 5.79 2.26 3.91
CA GLU A 59 4.73 2.25 4.90
C GLU A 59 3.39 2.45 4.21
N THR A 60 2.38 1.75 4.72
CA THR A 60 0.99 1.91 4.29
C THR A 60 0.19 2.37 5.49
N ARG A 61 -0.48 3.50 5.35
CA ARG A 61 -1.23 4.13 6.42
C ARG A 61 -2.72 3.89 6.23
N LEU A 62 -3.35 3.31 7.24
CA LEU A 62 -4.79 3.16 7.29
C LEU A 62 -5.35 4.41 7.99
N VAL A 63 -5.90 5.31 7.16
CA VAL A 63 -6.43 6.59 7.65
C VAL A 63 -7.78 6.40 8.33
N SER A 64 -8.27 7.44 9.03
CA SER A 64 -9.49 7.34 9.84
C SER A 64 -10.72 6.91 9.05
N SER A 65 -10.81 7.26 7.77
CA SER A 65 -11.93 6.90 6.89
C SER A 65 -11.76 5.56 6.17
N TYR A 66 -10.65 4.85 6.45
CA TYR A 66 -10.42 3.52 5.90
C TYR A 66 -11.50 2.56 6.43
N PRO A 67 -12.10 1.67 5.65
CA PRO A 67 -11.77 1.30 4.27
C PRO A 67 -12.55 2.06 3.20
N THR A 68 -13.41 3.02 3.56
CA THR A 68 -14.16 3.83 2.59
C THR A 68 -13.19 4.61 1.70
N VAL A 69 -12.16 5.17 2.31
CA VAL A 69 -11.04 5.80 1.62
C VAL A 69 -9.90 4.79 1.53
N PRO A 70 -9.23 4.65 0.37
CA PRO A 70 -8.12 3.71 0.25
C PRO A 70 -6.96 4.09 1.17
N PRO A 71 -6.11 3.10 1.54
CA PRO A 71 -4.93 3.39 2.33
C PRO A 71 -3.91 4.15 1.49
N GLU A 72 -3.07 4.94 2.15
CA GLU A 72 -1.98 5.66 1.50
C GLU A 72 -0.68 4.88 1.68
N THR A 73 0.08 4.72 0.59
CA THR A 73 1.36 4.03 0.61
C THR A 73 2.47 4.96 0.19
N ARG A 74 3.54 4.95 0.95
CA ARG A 74 4.71 5.81 0.72
C ARG A 74 5.97 4.97 0.76
N VAL A 75 6.93 5.27 -0.13
CA VAL A 75 8.25 4.64 -0.12
C VAL A 75 9.19 5.50 0.73
N LEU A 76 9.87 4.87 1.68
CA LEU A 76 10.83 5.54 2.55
C LEU A 76 12.24 5.55 1.97
N THR A 77 12.56 4.57 1.13
CA THR A 77 13.82 4.53 0.39
C THR A 77 13.84 5.64 -0.65
N ALA A 78 14.95 6.37 -0.77
CA ALA A 78 15.07 7.44 -1.75
C ALA A 78 14.88 6.90 -3.18
N MET A 79 14.06 7.59 -3.97
CA MET A 79 13.72 7.19 -5.33
C MET A 79 13.95 8.34 -6.30
N LYS A 80 14.17 7.97 -7.56
CA LYS A 80 14.24 8.92 -8.64
C LYS A 80 12.84 9.42 -8.98
N HIS A 81 12.70 10.72 -9.25
CA HIS A 81 11.39 11.25 -9.67
C HIS A 81 10.94 10.55 -10.95
N CYS A 82 9.71 10.08 -10.97
CA CYS A 82 9.18 9.27 -12.04
C CYS A 82 7.67 9.48 -12.19
N PRO A 83 7.07 8.97 -13.28
CA PRO A 83 5.61 9.00 -13.42
C PRO A 83 4.92 8.27 -12.26
N HIS A 84 3.73 8.72 -11.91
CA HIS A 84 2.89 8.12 -10.87
C HIS A 84 3.47 8.15 -9.47
N LEU A 85 4.51 8.95 -9.24
CA LEU A 85 5.04 9.24 -7.91
C LEU A 85 4.57 10.62 -7.48
N LEU A 86 3.88 10.66 -6.35
CA LEU A 86 3.32 11.90 -5.80
C LEU A 86 4.29 12.51 -4.81
N GLU A 87 3.95 13.70 -4.32
CA GLU A 87 4.72 14.41 -3.31
C GLU A 87 4.97 13.54 -2.08
N GLY A 88 6.16 13.65 -1.48
CA GLY A 88 6.54 12.84 -0.32
C GLY A 88 6.77 11.38 -0.63
N GLN A 89 7.01 11.04 -1.89
CA GLN A 89 7.18 9.67 -2.38
C GLN A 89 5.96 8.79 -2.12
N THR A 90 4.77 9.39 -2.13
CA THR A 90 3.50 8.67 -2.09
C THR A 90 3.21 8.07 -3.45
N LEU A 91 2.83 6.78 -3.45
CA LEU A 91 2.55 6.06 -4.69
C LEU A 91 1.12 6.35 -5.17
N CYS A 92 0.98 6.65 -6.46
CA CYS A 92 -0.33 6.81 -7.09
C CYS A 92 -0.90 5.43 -7.43
N LEU A 93 -1.51 4.78 -6.42
CA LEU A 93 -2.05 3.42 -6.57
C LEU A 93 -3.53 3.43 -6.97
N TRP A 94 -4.27 4.42 -6.50
CA TRP A 94 -5.71 4.46 -6.64
C TRP A 94 -6.15 5.69 -7.41
N ARG A 95 -7.18 5.50 -8.21
CA ARG A 95 -7.76 6.59 -8.96
C ARG A 95 -9.19 6.82 -8.53
N GLN A 96 -9.47 8.00 -8.00
CA GLN A 96 -10.82 8.39 -7.67
C GLN A 96 -11.59 8.68 -8.96
N GLY A 97 -12.82 8.18 -9.03
CA GLY A 97 -13.67 8.41 -10.20
C GLY A 97 -13.32 7.60 -11.43
N SER A 98 -12.30 6.75 -11.38
CA SER A 98 -11.95 5.89 -12.50
C SER A 98 -12.93 4.74 -12.65
N THR A 99 -13.32 4.43 -13.88
CA THR A 99 -14.15 3.27 -14.19
C THR A 99 -13.29 2.02 -14.41
N ARG A 100 -11.96 2.13 -14.41
CA ARG A 100 -11.06 1.01 -14.64
C ARG A 100 -10.89 0.21 -13.36
N ALA A 101 -11.29 -1.05 -13.40
CA ALA A 101 -11.26 -1.95 -12.23
C ALA A 101 -9.86 -2.09 -11.61
N THR A 102 -8.81 -2.05 -12.42
CA THR A 102 -7.42 -2.26 -11.96
C THR A 102 -6.87 -1.09 -11.15
N SER A 103 -7.51 0.07 -11.21
CA SER A 103 -7.04 1.28 -10.55
C SER A 103 -8.00 1.77 -9.46
N ARG A 104 -8.99 0.97 -9.12
CA ARG A 104 -10.07 1.38 -8.25
C ARG A 104 -10.05 0.62 -6.94
N TRP A 105 -10.10 1.35 -5.85
CA TRP A 105 -10.22 0.76 -4.52
C TRP A 105 -11.67 0.31 -4.28
N ASP A 106 -11.83 -0.92 -3.81
CA ASP A 106 -13.14 -1.46 -3.44
C ASP A 106 -13.10 -1.89 -1.97
N PRO A 107 -13.73 -1.11 -1.07
CA PRO A 107 -13.67 -1.41 0.36
C PRO A 107 -14.34 -2.73 0.75
N ALA A 108 -15.26 -3.23 -0.06
CA ALA A 108 -15.94 -4.50 0.20
C ALA A 108 -15.08 -5.72 -0.14
N ARG A 109 -14.10 -5.56 -1.04
CA ARG A 109 -13.30 -6.67 -1.57
C ARG A 109 -11.84 -6.63 -1.15
N PHE A 110 -11.30 -5.45 -0.90
CA PHE A 110 -9.86 -5.27 -0.71
C PHE A 110 -9.52 -5.06 0.76
N THR A 111 -8.32 -5.53 1.12
CA THR A 111 -7.73 -5.35 2.44
C THR A 111 -6.40 -4.61 2.30
N CYS A 112 -5.74 -4.35 3.42
CA CYS A 112 -4.40 -3.74 3.40
C CYS A 112 -3.39 -4.57 2.60
N ILE A 113 -3.56 -5.87 2.51
CA ILE A 113 -2.67 -6.74 1.72
C ILE A 113 -2.79 -6.42 0.23
N PHE A 114 -3.99 -6.09 -0.23
CA PHE A 114 -4.17 -5.67 -1.62
C PHE A 114 -3.36 -4.40 -1.92
N ALA A 115 -3.31 -3.47 -0.97
CA ALA A 115 -2.50 -2.26 -1.12
C ALA A 115 -1.01 -2.59 -1.21
N ILE A 116 -0.54 -3.57 -0.44
CA ILE A 116 0.86 -4.01 -0.48
C ILE A 116 1.18 -4.68 -1.81
N GLN A 117 0.26 -5.51 -2.32
CA GLN A 117 0.41 -6.12 -3.64
C GLN A 117 0.45 -5.07 -4.75
N ALA A 118 -0.40 -4.05 -4.66
CA ALA A 118 -0.40 -2.94 -5.60
C ALA A 118 0.93 -2.17 -5.55
N ALA A 119 1.47 -1.96 -4.36
CA ALA A 119 2.77 -1.31 -4.19
C ALA A 119 3.90 -2.13 -4.80
N TRP A 120 3.88 -3.44 -4.62
CA TRP A 120 4.86 -4.34 -5.24
C TRP A 120 4.84 -4.21 -6.77
N ARG A 121 3.64 -4.23 -7.34
CA ARG A 121 3.46 -4.10 -8.78
C ARG A 121 3.94 -2.72 -9.27
N TRP A 122 3.65 -1.68 -8.51
CA TRP A 122 4.10 -0.33 -8.83
C TRP A 122 5.63 -0.25 -8.84
N LEU A 123 6.29 -0.84 -7.84
CA LEU A 123 7.75 -0.85 -7.75
C LEU A 123 8.38 -1.67 -8.86
N ALA A 124 7.75 -2.76 -9.28
CA ALA A 124 8.19 -3.53 -10.45
C ALA A 124 8.16 -2.65 -11.71
N CYS A 125 7.08 -1.87 -11.88
CA CYS A 125 6.99 -0.91 -12.98
C CYS A 125 8.07 0.17 -12.87
N TYR A 126 8.35 0.64 -11.68
CA TYR A 126 9.40 1.65 -11.45
C TYR A 126 10.76 1.13 -11.91
N GLU A 127 11.11 -0.12 -11.57
CA GLU A 127 12.39 -0.68 -11.99
C GLU A 127 12.50 -0.82 -13.50
N ILE A 128 11.42 -1.23 -14.17
CA ILE A 128 11.38 -1.29 -15.63
C ILE A 128 11.52 0.11 -16.22
N TRP A 129 10.79 1.09 -15.70
CA TRP A 129 10.89 2.47 -16.15
C TRP A 129 12.30 3.03 -15.98
N HIS A 130 12.95 2.72 -14.85
CA HIS A 130 14.30 3.19 -14.57
C HIS A 130 15.31 2.67 -15.60
N GLU A 131 15.11 1.45 -16.09
CA GLU A 131 15.98 0.86 -17.10
C GLU A 131 15.63 1.29 -18.52
N THR A 132 14.35 1.39 -18.85
CA THR A 132 13.90 1.57 -20.23
C THR A 132 13.42 2.97 -20.57
N GLY A 133 13.10 3.77 -19.56
CA GLY A 133 12.48 5.09 -19.72
C GLY A 133 10.98 5.05 -19.99
N GLU A 134 10.38 3.86 -20.05
CA GLU A 134 8.95 3.70 -20.32
C GLU A 134 8.24 2.99 -19.17
N TRP A 135 7.09 3.54 -18.77
CA TRP A 135 6.24 2.90 -17.77
C TRP A 135 5.49 1.74 -18.46
N PRO A 136 5.62 0.49 -17.94
CA PRO A 136 5.16 -0.70 -18.66
C PRO A 136 3.65 -0.94 -18.62
N LEU A 137 2.91 -0.23 -17.74
CA LEU A 137 1.46 -0.38 -17.66
C LEU A 137 0.76 0.84 -18.24
N PRO A 138 -0.46 0.66 -18.79
CA PRO A 138 -1.24 1.79 -19.24
C PRO A 138 -1.46 2.80 -18.12
N GLU A 139 -1.35 4.09 -18.45
CA GLU A 139 -1.69 5.13 -17.49
C GLU A 139 -3.15 5.00 -17.11
N ALA A 140 -3.41 5.02 -15.83
CA ALA A 140 -4.76 5.13 -15.33
C ALA A 140 -5.22 6.57 -15.62
N LYS A 141 -6.10 6.77 -16.55
CA LYS A 141 -6.64 8.09 -16.92
C LYS A 141 -7.84 8.48 -16.07
#